data_d95dcef9a8a9bfd01d7d879410a27e42
#
_entry.id   d95dcef9a8a9bfd01d7d879410a27e42
#
_cell.length_a   1.000
_cell.length_b   1.000
_cell.length_c   1.000
_cell.angle_alpha   90.00
_cell.angle_beta   90.00
_cell.angle_gamma   90.00
#
_symmetry.space_group_name_H-M   'P 1'
#
loop_
_entity.id
_entity.type
_entity.pdbx_description
1 polymer ?
#
loop_
_entity_poly.entity_id
_entity_poly.type
_entity_poly.pdbx_seq_one_letter_code
_entity_poly.pdbx_strand_id
1 'polypeptide(L)'
;FNRLANETHEWLETSSDLNEAVIAALLQTESRPRCAPYEDGLLLNLRGINHNPGAEPEDMISVRIWATKNLVISMRSYPVKAVHDVRDSISQDVPATPAALLARIAARLVDYIAPVGEQLKDEVDEFQGIMLSEHGQLTPRALAEFRRTILLLRRYVQPQTEAMVQLQREARMHREGAPD
;
A
#
# COMPACT_ATOMS: atom_id res chain seq x y z
N PHE A 1 -13.50 4.20 -0.46
CA PHE A 1 -13.90 5.59 -0.20
C PHE A 1 -12.78 6.57 -0.56
N ASN A 2 -13.15 7.82 -0.90
CA ASN A 2 -12.18 8.90 -1.06
C ASN A 2 -12.04 9.64 0.28
N ARG A 3 -10.87 9.56 0.91
CA ARG A 3 -10.58 10.19 2.21
C ARG A 3 -10.74 11.72 2.21
N LEU A 4 -10.61 12.36 1.05
CA LEU A 4 -10.70 13.82 0.91
C LEU A 4 -12.12 14.33 0.65
N ALA A 5 -13.08 13.44 0.44
CA ALA A 5 -14.46 13.80 0.16
C ALA A 5 -15.23 14.08 1.46
N ASN A 6 -15.98 15.17 1.49
CA ASN A 6 -16.79 15.55 2.66
C ASN A 6 -17.84 14.49 3.00
N GLU A 7 -18.46 13.88 2.00
CA GLU A 7 -19.44 12.81 2.19
C GLU A 7 -18.84 11.59 2.90
N THR A 8 -17.54 11.33 2.67
CA THR A 8 -16.84 10.24 3.37
C THR A 8 -16.65 10.57 4.85
N HIS A 9 -16.31 11.80 5.19
CA HIS A 9 -16.18 12.25 6.57
C HIS A 9 -17.53 12.20 7.30
N GLU A 10 -18.58 12.75 6.68
CA GLU A 10 -19.93 12.74 7.23
C GLU A 10 -20.42 11.30 7.46
N TRP A 11 -20.23 10.40 6.49
CA TRP A 11 -20.61 9.00 6.64
C TRP A 11 -19.86 8.29 7.77
N LEU A 12 -18.55 8.54 7.91
CA LEU A 12 -17.75 7.96 8.99
C LEU A 12 -18.25 8.40 10.36
N GLU A 13 -18.59 9.68 10.52
CA GLU A 13 -18.99 10.27 11.80
C GLU A 13 -20.44 9.94 12.18
N THR A 14 -21.32 9.76 11.19
CA THR A 14 -22.78 9.65 11.45
C THR A 14 -23.37 8.27 11.21
N SER A 15 -22.77 7.47 10.34
CA SER A 15 -23.42 6.26 9.79
C SER A 15 -22.55 5.02 9.75
N SER A 16 -21.27 5.10 10.13
CA SER A 16 -20.36 3.96 9.99
C SER A 16 -20.37 3.01 11.19
N ASP A 17 -20.93 3.42 12.31
CA ASP A 17 -20.87 2.70 13.62
C ASP A 17 -19.43 2.34 14.06
N LEU A 18 -18.43 3.05 13.53
CA LEU A 18 -17.03 2.84 13.87
C LEU A 18 -16.64 3.62 15.13
N ASN A 19 -15.74 3.03 15.91
CA ASN A 19 -15.10 3.71 17.03
C ASN A 19 -14.32 4.96 16.54
N GLU A 20 -14.36 6.05 17.32
CA GLU A 20 -13.69 7.32 17.01
C GLU A 20 -12.19 7.13 16.73
N ALA A 21 -11.51 6.22 17.43
CA ALA A 21 -10.08 5.96 17.20
C ALA A 21 -9.83 5.27 15.86
N VAL A 22 -10.73 4.41 15.38
CA VAL A 22 -10.68 3.82 14.03
C VAL A 22 -10.89 4.92 12.99
N ILE A 23 -11.89 5.78 13.17
CA ILE A 23 -12.18 6.91 12.28
C ILE A 23 -10.95 7.82 12.19
N ALA A 24 -10.38 8.22 13.34
CA ALA A 24 -9.18 9.04 13.39
C ALA A 24 -7.98 8.41 12.66
N ALA A 25 -7.79 7.09 12.82
CA ALA A 25 -6.73 6.36 12.14
C ALA A 25 -6.95 6.28 10.62
N LEU A 26 -8.19 6.13 10.16
CA LEU A 26 -8.56 6.13 8.74
C LEU A 26 -8.39 7.52 8.11
N LEU A 27 -8.67 8.59 8.84
CA LEU A 27 -8.57 9.97 8.38
C LEU A 27 -7.19 10.61 8.55
N GLN A 28 -6.28 10.00 9.29
CA GLN A 28 -4.94 10.52 9.56
C GLN A 28 -4.24 11.02 8.27
N THR A 29 -3.58 12.18 8.30
CA THR A 29 -3.01 12.79 7.09
C THR A 29 -1.76 12.06 6.61
N GLU A 30 -0.82 11.77 7.49
CA GLU A 30 0.39 11.03 7.16
C GLU A 30 0.47 9.73 7.97
N SER A 31 0.87 8.65 7.30
CA SER A 31 1.11 7.39 7.97
C SER A 31 2.13 6.54 7.20
N ARG A 32 3.00 5.87 7.95
CA ARG A 32 3.86 4.81 7.39
C ARG A 32 3.06 3.53 7.24
N PRO A 33 3.43 2.65 6.30
CA PRO A 33 2.86 1.32 6.22
C PRO A 33 2.92 0.62 7.58
N ARG A 34 1.79 0.05 7.98
CA ARG A 34 1.66 -0.72 9.23
C ARG A 34 0.45 -1.64 9.18
N CYS A 35 0.51 -2.71 9.92
CA CYS A 35 -0.62 -3.56 10.27
C CYS A 35 -0.69 -3.62 11.80
N ALA A 36 -1.82 -3.25 12.37
CA ALA A 36 -2.01 -3.24 13.82
C ALA A 36 -3.38 -3.82 14.17
N PRO A 37 -3.45 -4.84 15.04
CA PRO A 37 -4.71 -5.26 15.62
C PRO A 37 -5.26 -4.12 16.49
N TYR A 38 -6.57 -3.93 16.43
CA TYR A 38 -7.28 -2.97 17.24
C TYR A 38 -8.69 -3.50 17.48
N GLU A 39 -9.06 -3.66 18.76
CA GLU A 39 -10.35 -4.27 19.14
C GLU A 39 -10.59 -5.62 18.40
N ASP A 40 -11.69 -5.70 17.65
CA ASP A 40 -12.11 -6.90 16.91
C ASP A 40 -11.64 -6.91 15.45
N GLY A 41 -10.76 -5.98 15.06
CA GLY A 41 -10.32 -5.82 13.68
C GLY A 41 -8.85 -5.48 13.51
N LEU A 42 -8.50 -5.18 12.26
CA LEU A 42 -7.16 -4.81 11.83
C LEU A 42 -7.17 -3.42 11.17
N LEU A 43 -6.31 -2.55 11.67
CA LEU A 43 -5.97 -1.30 10.99
C LEU A 43 -4.74 -1.53 10.11
N LEU A 44 -4.91 -1.40 8.81
CA LEU A 44 -3.83 -1.48 7.84
C LEU A 44 -3.63 -0.14 7.17
N ASN A 45 -2.36 0.22 7.01
CA ASN A 45 -1.95 1.27 6.10
C ASN A 45 -0.89 0.69 5.17
N LEU A 46 -1.20 0.65 3.89
CA LEU A 46 -0.32 0.17 2.85
C LEU A 46 -0.07 1.30 1.84
N ARG A 47 0.92 1.13 0.97
CA ARG A 47 1.25 2.07 -0.09
C ARG A 47 1.21 1.38 -1.45
N GLY A 48 0.65 2.05 -2.43
CA GLY A 48 0.69 1.66 -3.83
C GLY A 48 1.50 2.63 -4.67
N ILE A 49 2.05 2.15 -5.78
CA ILE A 49 2.71 2.99 -6.77
C ILE A 49 1.70 4.02 -7.32
N ASN A 50 2.17 5.22 -7.54
CA ASN A 50 1.38 6.30 -8.08
C ASN A 50 1.42 6.28 -9.62
N HIS A 51 0.32 5.85 -10.23
CA HIS A 51 0.15 5.85 -11.68
C HIS A 51 -0.72 7.02 -12.17
N ASN A 52 -0.94 8.03 -11.32
CA ASN A 52 -1.72 9.19 -11.73
C ASN A 52 -0.87 10.09 -12.65
N PRO A 53 -1.51 10.80 -13.60
CA PRO A 53 -0.79 11.67 -14.52
C PRO A 53 0.09 12.70 -13.79
N GLY A 54 1.36 12.80 -14.20
CA GLY A 54 2.33 13.75 -13.63
C GLY A 54 2.93 13.36 -12.29
N ALA A 55 2.69 12.15 -11.82
CA ALA A 55 3.29 11.62 -10.59
C ALA A 55 4.47 10.70 -10.90
N GLU A 56 5.43 10.66 -10.00
CA GLU A 56 6.54 9.72 -10.05
C GLU A 56 6.22 8.45 -9.21
N PRO A 57 6.81 7.29 -9.55
CA PRO A 57 6.56 6.03 -8.82
C PRO A 57 6.82 6.11 -7.32
N GLU A 58 7.81 6.88 -6.90
CA GLU A 58 8.16 7.10 -5.50
C GLU A 58 7.17 7.97 -4.73
N ASP A 59 6.28 8.69 -5.39
CA ASP A 59 5.16 9.43 -4.80
C ASP A 59 4.02 8.48 -4.37
N MET A 60 4.37 7.43 -3.65
CA MET A 60 3.47 6.33 -3.29
C MET A 60 2.22 6.81 -2.55
N ILE A 61 1.07 6.30 -2.95
CA ILE A 61 -0.24 6.65 -2.39
C ILE A 61 -0.62 5.70 -1.25
N SER A 62 -1.16 6.28 -0.17
CA SER A 62 -1.69 5.53 0.97
C SER A 62 -3.02 4.86 0.63
N VAL A 63 -3.09 3.57 0.96
CA VAL A 63 -4.32 2.78 1.05
C VAL A 63 -4.52 2.41 2.50
N ARG A 64 -5.58 2.90 3.12
CA ARG A 64 -5.93 2.63 4.50
C ARG A 64 -7.11 1.70 4.55
N ILE A 65 -7.03 0.73 5.43
CA ILE A 65 -8.02 -0.31 5.51
C ILE A 65 -8.34 -0.55 6.99
N TRP A 66 -9.63 -0.58 7.30
CA TRP A 66 -10.17 -1.21 8.48
C TRP A 66 -10.85 -2.50 8.07
N ALA A 67 -10.51 -3.59 8.73
CA ALA A 67 -11.08 -4.89 8.44
C ALA A 67 -11.45 -5.63 9.72
N THR A 68 -12.69 -6.15 9.76
CA THR A 68 -13.19 -7.07 10.77
C THR A 68 -13.49 -8.43 10.13
N LYS A 69 -14.11 -9.34 10.86
CA LYS A 69 -14.53 -10.65 10.33
C LYS A 69 -15.54 -10.54 9.18
N ASN A 70 -16.33 -9.46 9.14
CA ASN A 70 -17.46 -9.32 8.21
C ASN A 70 -17.40 -8.06 7.33
N LEU A 71 -16.45 -7.16 7.58
CA LEU A 71 -16.42 -5.85 6.94
C LEU A 71 -15.00 -5.47 6.53
N VAL A 72 -14.87 -4.86 5.36
CA VAL A 72 -13.64 -4.20 4.92
C VAL A 72 -13.98 -2.80 4.43
N ILE A 73 -13.42 -1.80 5.07
CA ILE A 73 -13.48 -0.41 4.64
C ILE A 73 -12.11 -0.01 4.12
N SER A 74 -12.01 0.40 2.88
CA SER A 74 -10.77 0.91 2.30
C SER A 74 -10.90 2.38 1.91
N MET A 75 -9.86 3.16 2.20
CA MET A 75 -9.82 4.60 1.95
C MET A 75 -8.52 4.99 1.25
N ARG A 76 -8.61 5.93 0.34
CA ARG A 76 -7.49 6.50 -0.42
C ARG A 76 -7.70 7.99 -0.67
N SER A 77 -6.62 8.73 -0.87
CA SER A 77 -6.69 10.16 -1.26
C SER A 77 -6.72 10.34 -2.77
N TYR A 78 -6.01 9.49 -3.50
CA TYR A 78 -5.91 9.49 -4.96
C TYR A 78 -6.20 8.09 -5.50
N PRO A 79 -6.57 7.94 -6.78
CA PRO A 79 -6.76 6.63 -7.40
C PRO A 79 -5.52 5.75 -7.25
N VAL A 80 -5.73 4.51 -6.80
CA VAL A 80 -4.68 3.48 -6.68
C VAL A 80 -5.08 2.34 -7.61
N LYS A 81 -4.31 2.13 -8.67
CA LYS A 81 -4.61 1.16 -9.72
C LYS A 81 -4.81 -0.25 -9.18
N ALA A 82 -3.94 -0.69 -8.28
CA ALA A 82 -4.06 -1.99 -7.61
C ALA A 82 -5.42 -2.21 -6.92
N VAL A 83 -5.94 -1.17 -6.25
CA VAL A 83 -7.26 -1.25 -5.58
C VAL A 83 -8.41 -1.27 -6.59
N HIS A 84 -8.28 -0.54 -7.69
CA HIS A 84 -9.27 -0.55 -8.76
C HIS A 84 -9.34 -1.91 -9.44
N ASP A 85 -8.18 -2.51 -9.78
CA ASP A 85 -8.13 -3.84 -10.38
C ASP A 85 -8.80 -4.90 -9.49
N VAL A 86 -8.52 -4.85 -8.16
CA VAL A 86 -9.19 -5.75 -7.21
C VAL A 86 -10.68 -5.52 -7.18
N ARG A 87 -11.13 -4.27 -7.09
CA ARG A 87 -12.58 -3.93 -7.10
C ARG A 87 -13.25 -4.46 -8.37
N ASP A 88 -12.64 -4.26 -9.52
CA ASP A 88 -13.21 -4.65 -10.81
C ASP A 88 -13.23 -6.19 -10.96
N SER A 89 -12.29 -6.91 -10.32
CA SER A 89 -12.28 -8.37 -10.29
C SER A 89 -13.34 -8.99 -9.38
N ILE A 90 -13.85 -8.28 -8.38
CA ILE A 90 -14.84 -8.80 -7.42
C ILE A 90 -16.15 -9.22 -8.12
N SER A 91 -16.53 -8.56 -9.21
CA SER A 91 -17.73 -8.92 -9.97
C SER A 91 -17.64 -10.32 -10.61
N GLN A 92 -16.44 -10.83 -10.85
CA GLN A 92 -16.19 -12.13 -11.48
C GLN A 92 -15.77 -13.20 -10.47
N ASP A 93 -15.02 -12.79 -9.43
CA ASP A 93 -14.49 -13.69 -8.40
C ASP A 93 -14.56 -13.00 -7.02
N VAL A 94 -15.63 -13.27 -6.30
CA VAL A 94 -15.90 -12.70 -4.99
C VAL A 94 -14.99 -13.37 -3.94
N PRO A 95 -14.16 -12.62 -3.21
CA PRO A 95 -13.38 -13.19 -2.10
C PRO A 95 -14.30 -13.76 -1.01
N ALA A 96 -14.06 -15.00 -0.62
CA ALA A 96 -14.90 -15.71 0.36
C ALA A 96 -14.87 -15.07 1.76
N THR A 97 -13.81 -14.34 2.09
CA THR A 97 -13.63 -13.72 3.41
C THR A 97 -12.96 -12.36 3.30
N PRO A 98 -13.12 -11.47 4.29
CA PRO A 98 -12.35 -10.23 4.40
C PRO A 98 -10.83 -10.46 4.32
N ALA A 99 -10.32 -11.52 4.96
CA ALA A 99 -8.91 -11.87 4.91
C ALA A 99 -8.44 -12.21 3.48
N ALA A 100 -9.27 -12.91 2.69
CA ALA A 100 -8.98 -13.19 1.28
C ALA A 100 -8.95 -11.90 0.43
N LEU A 101 -9.86 -10.96 0.71
CA LEU A 101 -9.84 -9.64 0.06
C LEU A 101 -8.59 -8.84 0.41
N LEU A 102 -8.18 -8.83 1.68
CA LEU A 102 -6.94 -8.17 2.11
C LEU A 102 -5.71 -8.77 1.44
N ALA A 103 -5.63 -10.09 1.39
CA ALA A 103 -4.53 -10.79 0.70
C ALA A 103 -4.47 -10.42 -0.79
N ARG A 104 -5.63 -10.34 -1.47
CA ARG A 104 -5.73 -9.92 -2.88
C ARG A 104 -5.27 -8.48 -3.08
N ILE A 105 -5.69 -7.56 -2.21
CA ILE A 105 -5.22 -6.16 -2.26
C ILE A 105 -3.70 -6.09 -2.04
N ALA A 106 -3.17 -6.78 -1.02
CA ALA A 106 -1.75 -6.80 -0.71
C ALA A 106 -0.93 -7.37 -1.88
N ALA A 107 -1.34 -8.50 -2.47
CA ALA A 107 -0.70 -9.11 -3.62
C ALA A 107 -0.69 -8.14 -4.82
N ARG A 108 -1.83 -7.49 -5.13
CA ARG A 108 -1.90 -6.57 -6.24
C ARG A 108 -1.05 -5.32 -6.05
N LEU A 109 -0.91 -4.83 -4.82
CA LEU A 109 0.03 -3.74 -4.50
C LEU A 109 1.48 -4.16 -4.79
N VAL A 110 1.88 -5.39 -4.42
CA VAL A 110 3.22 -5.93 -4.70
C VAL A 110 3.45 -6.09 -6.20
N ASP A 111 2.45 -6.57 -6.96
CA ASP A 111 2.54 -6.72 -8.42
C ASP A 111 2.90 -5.40 -9.13
N TYR A 112 2.46 -4.26 -8.58
CA TYR A 112 2.81 -2.93 -9.10
C TYR A 112 4.13 -2.37 -8.56
N ILE A 113 4.59 -2.82 -7.41
CA ILE A 113 5.88 -2.40 -6.83
C ILE A 113 7.04 -3.16 -7.49
N ALA A 114 6.87 -4.44 -7.79
CA ALA A 114 7.94 -5.29 -8.32
C ALA A 114 8.60 -4.76 -9.61
N PRO A 115 7.85 -4.29 -10.63
CA PRO A 115 8.46 -3.72 -11.84
C PRO A 115 9.32 -2.47 -11.56
N VAL A 116 8.92 -1.63 -10.59
CA VAL A 116 9.72 -0.47 -10.20
C VAL A 116 11.05 -0.90 -9.58
N GLY A 117 11.05 -1.97 -8.79
CA GLY A 117 12.27 -2.56 -8.25
C GLY A 117 13.21 -3.09 -9.34
N GLU A 118 12.68 -3.76 -10.37
CA GLU A 118 13.48 -4.24 -11.51
C GLU A 118 14.05 -3.07 -12.32
N GLN A 119 13.28 -2.01 -12.57
CA GLN A 119 13.77 -0.81 -13.24
C GLN A 119 14.95 -0.16 -12.49
N LEU A 120 14.85 -0.05 -11.16
CA LEU A 120 15.95 0.48 -10.35
C LEU A 120 17.20 -0.39 -10.41
N LYS A 121 17.04 -1.71 -10.52
CA LYS A 121 18.16 -2.63 -10.67
C LYS A 121 18.83 -2.45 -12.03
N ASP A 122 18.04 -2.33 -13.11
CA ASP A 122 18.57 -2.07 -14.45
C ASP A 122 19.35 -0.74 -14.50
N GLU A 123 18.87 0.32 -13.82
CA GLU A 123 19.59 1.60 -13.70
C GLU A 123 20.91 1.46 -12.93
N VAL A 124 20.96 0.62 -11.89
CA VAL A 124 22.22 0.31 -11.17
C VAL A 124 23.22 -0.36 -12.12
N ASP A 125 22.77 -1.35 -12.89
CA ASP A 125 23.62 -2.07 -13.83
C ASP A 125 24.12 -1.14 -14.96
N GLU A 126 23.30 -0.23 -15.44
CA GLU A 126 23.69 0.83 -16.39
C GLU A 126 24.76 1.77 -15.78
N PHE A 127 24.55 2.25 -14.56
CA PHE A 127 25.52 3.09 -13.88
C PHE A 127 26.87 2.39 -13.66
N GLN A 128 26.84 1.10 -13.30
CA GLN A 128 28.06 0.30 -13.19
C GLN A 128 28.77 0.17 -14.55
N GLY A 129 28.03 -0.07 -15.63
CA GLY A 129 28.59 -0.13 -16.98
C GLY A 129 29.25 1.18 -17.41
N ILE A 130 28.62 2.33 -17.12
CA ILE A 130 29.20 3.66 -17.38
C ILE A 130 30.49 3.84 -16.59
N MET A 131 30.52 3.50 -15.30
CA MET A 131 31.70 3.66 -14.43
C MET A 131 32.88 2.78 -14.85
N LEU A 132 32.62 1.63 -15.47
CA LEU A 132 33.66 0.71 -15.94
C LEU A 132 34.18 1.06 -17.34
N SER A 133 33.51 1.95 -18.07
CA SER A 133 33.96 2.37 -19.42
C SER A 133 35.04 3.44 -19.34
N GLU A 134 36.03 3.38 -20.26
CA GLU A 134 37.16 4.30 -20.25
C GLU A 134 36.79 5.80 -20.38
N HIS A 135 35.61 6.09 -20.93
CA HIS A 135 35.13 7.46 -21.17
C HIS A 135 33.81 7.78 -20.46
N GLY A 136 33.31 6.84 -19.66
CA GLY A 136 32.01 7.03 -18.98
C GLY A 136 32.12 7.95 -17.80
N GLN A 137 31.29 8.98 -17.74
CA GLN A 137 31.16 9.86 -16.60
C GLN A 137 29.70 9.92 -16.15
N LEU A 138 29.44 9.36 -14.97
CA LEU A 138 28.18 9.61 -14.26
C LEU A 138 28.16 11.05 -13.77
N THR A 139 27.13 11.79 -14.14
CA THR A 139 26.97 13.13 -13.60
C THR A 139 26.56 13.05 -12.13
N PRO A 140 27.11 13.93 -11.27
CA PRO A 140 26.70 14.00 -9.86
C PRO A 140 25.18 14.20 -9.69
N ARG A 141 24.54 14.88 -10.64
CA ARG A 141 23.11 15.11 -10.68
C ARG A 141 22.32 13.80 -10.87
N ALA A 142 22.65 13.00 -11.87
CA ALA A 142 21.99 11.71 -12.12
C ALA A 142 22.08 10.78 -10.90
N LEU A 143 23.27 10.71 -10.29
CA LEU A 143 23.46 9.91 -9.08
C LEU A 143 22.66 10.43 -7.88
N ALA A 144 22.53 11.75 -7.74
CA ALA A 144 21.75 12.35 -6.66
C ALA A 144 20.22 12.11 -6.87
N GLU A 145 19.73 12.21 -8.09
CA GLU A 145 18.33 11.92 -8.45
C GLU A 145 18.00 10.44 -8.19
N PHE A 146 18.83 9.51 -8.66
CA PHE A 146 18.68 8.09 -8.41
C PHE A 146 18.67 7.76 -6.91
N ARG A 147 19.64 8.31 -6.15
CA ARG A 147 19.69 8.13 -4.71
C ARG A 147 18.42 8.64 -4.02
N ARG A 148 17.89 9.78 -4.47
CA ARG A 148 16.64 10.35 -3.95
C ARG A 148 15.47 9.39 -4.16
N THR A 149 15.29 8.87 -5.36
CA THR A 149 14.24 7.90 -5.70
C THR A 149 14.32 6.66 -4.80
N ILE A 150 15.51 6.05 -4.67
CA ILE A 150 15.71 4.90 -3.78
C ILE A 150 15.33 5.22 -2.32
N LEU A 151 15.73 6.37 -1.80
CA LEU A 151 15.45 6.74 -0.41
C LEU A 151 13.95 6.96 -0.18
N LEU A 152 13.24 7.57 -1.15
CA LEU A 152 11.80 7.78 -1.08
C LEU A 152 11.03 6.46 -1.13
N LEU A 153 11.37 5.57 -2.05
CA LEU A 153 10.75 4.24 -2.14
C LEU A 153 11.04 3.41 -0.88
N ARG A 154 12.29 3.36 -0.43
CA ARG A 154 12.70 2.62 0.78
C ARG A 154 11.92 3.06 2.02
N ARG A 155 11.61 4.36 2.14
CA ARG A 155 10.83 4.93 3.26
C ARG A 155 9.49 4.21 3.45
N TYR A 156 8.90 3.70 2.36
CA TYR A 156 7.59 3.05 2.38
C TYR A 156 7.67 1.54 2.15
N VAL A 157 8.53 1.06 1.27
CA VAL A 157 8.62 -0.37 0.93
C VAL A 157 9.12 -1.19 2.12
N GLN A 158 10.12 -0.70 2.86
CA GLN A 158 10.64 -1.42 4.01
C GLN A 158 9.57 -1.64 5.11
N PRO A 159 8.89 -0.59 5.65
CA PRO A 159 7.84 -0.83 6.64
C PRO A 159 6.62 -1.56 6.06
N GLN A 160 6.38 -1.51 4.75
CA GLN A 160 5.31 -2.28 4.11
C GLN A 160 5.59 -3.78 4.15
N THR A 161 6.83 -4.19 3.99
CA THR A 161 7.22 -5.60 4.16
C THR A 161 6.89 -6.09 5.57
N GLU A 162 7.21 -5.30 6.60
CA GLU A 162 6.90 -5.59 7.99
C GLU A 162 5.37 -5.68 8.21
N ALA A 163 4.61 -4.73 7.65
CA ALA A 163 3.16 -4.73 7.71
C ALA A 163 2.53 -5.97 7.07
N MET A 164 3.07 -6.43 5.94
CA MET A 164 2.60 -7.64 5.25
C MET A 164 2.92 -8.92 6.04
N VAL A 165 4.10 -9.00 6.67
CA VAL A 165 4.44 -10.11 7.57
C VAL A 165 3.48 -10.16 8.76
N GLN A 166 3.17 -9.00 9.35
CA GLN A 166 2.20 -8.94 10.44
C GLN A 166 0.79 -9.34 9.98
N LEU A 167 0.33 -8.84 8.83
CA LEU A 167 -0.95 -9.24 8.23
C LEU A 167 -1.03 -10.77 8.04
N GLN A 168 0.04 -11.39 7.58
CA GLN A 168 0.09 -12.84 7.41
C GLN A 168 -0.03 -13.60 8.75
N ARG A 169 0.58 -13.08 9.82
CA ARG A 169 0.48 -13.66 11.17
C ARG A 169 -0.95 -13.57 11.70
N GLU A 170 -1.56 -12.40 11.62
CA GLU A 170 -2.94 -12.18 12.04
C GLU A 170 -3.93 -13.09 11.28
N ALA A 171 -3.76 -13.21 9.95
CA ALA A 171 -4.59 -14.09 9.14
C ALA A 171 -4.44 -15.60 9.50
N ARG A 172 -3.29 -16.03 10.02
CA ARG A 172 -3.10 -17.40 10.50
C ARG A 172 -3.78 -17.62 11.84
N MET A 173 -3.59 -16.72 12.80
CA MET A 173 -4.20 -16.82 14.12
C MET A 173 -5.73 -16.86 14.06
N HIS A 174 -6.33 -16.09 13.14
CA HIS A 174 -7.79 -16.11 12.93
C HIS A 174 -8.32 -17.41 12.30
N ARG A 175 -7.48 -18.17 11.59
CA ARG A 175 -7.86 -19.49 11.07
C ARG A 175 -7.75 -20.60 12.11
N GLU A 176 -6.76 -20.52 12.98
CA GLU A 176 -6.52 -21.52 14.03
C GLU A 176 -7.47 -21.35 15.23
N GLY A 177 -8.06 -20.19 15.43
CA GLY A 177 -9.01 -19.89 16.48
C GLY A 177 -10.49 -20.05 16.11
N ALA A 178 -10.81 -20.49 14.88
CA ALA A 178 -12.18 -20.81 14.50
C ALA A 178 -12.53 -22.21 15.06
N PRO A 179 -13.53 -22.35 15.95
CA PRO A 179 -14.03 -23.68 16.34
C PRO A 179 -14.65 -24.36 15.10
N ASP A 180 -14.39 -25.66 14.94
CA ASP A 180 -15.02 -26.54 13.95
C ASP A 180 -16.56 -26.49 14.01
#